data_3cc7c1cca2019686b5ffb7618db02043
#
_entry.id   3cc7c1cca2019686b5ffb7618db02043
#
_cell.length_a   1.000
_cell.length_b   1.000
_cell.length_c   1.000
_cell.angle_alpha   90.00
_cell.angle_beta   90.00
_cell.angle_gamma   90.00
#
_symmetry.space_group_name_H-M   'P 1'
#
loop_
_entity.id
_entity.type
_entity.pdbx_description
1 polymer ?
#
loop_
_entity_poly.entity_id
_entity_poly.type
_entity_poly.pdbx_seq_one_letter_code
_entity_poly.pdbx_strand_id
1 'polypeptide(L)' 'MPKENDILETTLSLAESSYPEAYRYLLDAYQANSKAFGPQTFYFLACLAGGAGMPEQAL' A
#
# COMPACT_ATOMS: atom_id res chain seq x y z
N MET A 1 -14.96 -8.02 -7.33
CA MET A 1 -13.78 -7.78 -6.50
C MET A 1 -13.06 -6.53 -6.98
N PRO A 2 -12.50 -5.73 -6.07
CA PRO A 2 -11.76 -4.54 -6.47
C PRO A 2 -10.51 -4.92 -7.24
N LYS A 3 -10.22 -4.14 -8.26
CA LYS A 3 -9.02 -4.31 -9.05
C LYS A 3 -7.85 -3.61 -8.38
N GLU A 4 -6.64 -3.94 -8.81
CA GLU A 4 -5.44 -3.32 -8.27
C GLU A 4 -5.53 -1.78 -8.29
N ASN A 5 -6.00 -1.22 -9.40
CA ASN A 5 -6.12 0.23 -9.52
C ASN A 5 -7.07 0.81 -8.49
N ASP A 6 -8.20 0.15 -8.23
CA ASP A 6 -9.16 0.61 -7.24
C ASP A 6 -8.56 0.61 -5.84
N ILE A 7 -7.80 -0.44 -5.54
CA ILE A 7 -7.14 -0.56 -4.24
C ILE A 7 -6.08 0.52 -4.08
N LEU A 8 -5.31 0.78 -5.14
CA LEU A 8 -4.28 1.82 -5.09
C LEU A 8 -4.89 3.21 -4.94
N GLU A 9 -6.03 3.47 -5.60
CA GLU A 9 -6.72 4.74 -5.45
C GLU A 9 -7.21 4.94 -4.02
N THR A 10 -7.80 3.90 -3.42
CA THR A 10 -8.23 3.96 -2.04
C THR A 10 -7.05 4.19 -1.12
N THR A 11 -5.93 3.54 -1.41
CA THR A 11 -4.71 3.72 -0.64
C THR A 11 -4.21 5.16 -0.70
N LEU A 12 -4.25 5.77 -1.88
CA LEU A 12 -3.85 7.16 -2.04
C LEU A 12 -4.74 8.09 -1.22
N SER A 13 -6.05 7.84 -1.23
CA SER A 13 -6.98 8.63 -0.43
C SER A 13 -6.66 8.50 1.06
N LEU A 14 -6.37 7.31 1.52
CA LEU A 14 -5.99 7.09 2.91
C LEU A 14 -4.67 7.77 3.24
N ALA A 15 -3.73 7.74 2.31
CA ALA A 15 -2.41 8.35 2.51
C ALA A 15 -2.51 9.87 2.71
N GLU A 16 -3.51 10.50 2.11
CA GLU A 16 -3.71 11.94 2.31
C GLU A 16 -4.03 12.27 3.76
N SER A 17 -4.65 11.33 4.46
CA SER A 17 -5.02 11.51 5.86
C SER A 17 -4.01 10.85 6.81
N SER A 18 -3.54 9.67 6.45
CA SER A 18 -2.65 8.90 7.34
C SER A 18 -1.87 7.86 6.57
N TYR A 19 -0.56 8.02 6.50
CA TYR A 19 0.31 7.03 5.86
C TYR A 19 0.24 5.65 6.52
N PRO A 20 0.26 5.55 7.86
CA PRO A 20 0.17 4.24 8.51
C PRO A 20 -1.10 3.47 8.15
N GLU A 21 -2.23 4.16 8.07
CA GLU A 21 -3.49 3.51 7.71
C GLU A 21 -3.46 3.05 6.25
N ALA A 22 -2.94 3.89 5.37
CA ALA A 22 -2.82 3.54 3.95
C ALA A 22 -1.92 2.33 3.77
N TYR A 23 -0.79 2.31 4.47
CA TYR A 23 0.14 1.20 4.40
C TYR A 23 -0.52 -0.09 4.85
N ARG A 24 -1.21 -0.05 5.98
CA ARG A 24 -1.88 -1.23 6.52
C ARG A 24 -2.96 -1.75 5.57
N TYR A 25 -3.75 -0.83 5.01
CA TYR A 25 -4.80 -1.21 4.08
C TYR A 25 -4.23 -1.93 2.86
N LEU A 26 -3.23 -1.33 2.25
CA LEU A 26 -2.61 -1.90 1.05
C LEU A 26 -1.89 -3.21 1.37
N LEU A 27 -1.22 -3.27 2.51
CA LEU A 27 -0.52 -4.48 2.91
C LEU A 27 -1.49 -5.64 3.12
N ASP A 28 -2.62 -5.38 3.77
CA ASP A 28 -3.64 -6.40 3.99
C ASP A 28 -4.18 -6.90 2.65
N ALA A 29 -4.47 -5.99 1.73
CA ALA A 29 -4.97 -6.37 0.41
C ALA A 29 -3.94 -7.18 -0.36
N TYR A 30 -2.69 -6.77 -0.28
CA TYR A 30 -1.59 -7.47 -0.95
C TYR A 30 -1.43 -8.88 -0.41
N GLN A 31 -1.44 -9.04 0.91
CA GLN A 31 -1.28 -10.34 1.53
C GLN A 31 -2.46 -11.27 1.23
N ALA A 32 -3.65 -10.70 1.12
CA ALA A 32 -4.85 -11.49 0.83
C ALA A 32 -4.82 -12.05 -0.60
N ASN A 33 -4.23 -11.32 -1.54
CA ASN A 33 -4.21 -11.74 -2.93
C ASN A 33 -3.01 -11.13 -3.68
N SER A 34 -1.81 -11.58 -3.31
CA SER A 34 -0.58 -11.05 -3.88
C SER A 34 -0.50 -11.23 -5.39
N LYS A 35 -1.16 -12.23 -5.93
CA LYS A 35 -1.14 -12.49 -7.38
C LYS A 35 -1.87 -11.43 -8.19
N ALA A 36 -2.77 -10.70 -7.55
CA ALA A 36 -3.52 -9.64 -8.21
C ALA A 36 -2.68 -8.36 -8.35
N PHE A 37 -1.51 -8.31 -7.74
CA PHE A 37 -0.68 -7.11 -7.68
C PHE A 37 0.63 -7.31 -8.41
N GLY A 38 1.05 -6.25 -9.11
CA GLY A 38 2.34 -6.25 -9.80
C GLY A 38 3.45 -5.62 -8.95
N PRO A 39 4.66 -5.50 -9.51
CA PRO A 39 5.79 -4.93 -8.78
C PRO A 39 5.58 -3.48 -8.37
N GLN A 40 4.72 -2.74 -9.07
CA GLN A 40 4.41 -1.35 -8.70
C GLN A 40 3.80 -1.26 -7.30
N THR A 41 3.01 -2.25 -6.91
CA THR A 41 2.42 -2.27 -5.57
C THR A 41 3.48 -2.40 -4.51
N PHE A 42 4.51 -3.17 -4.77
CA PHE A 42 5.64 -3.31 -3.84
C PHE A 42 6.32 -1.96 -3.61
N TYR A 43 6.57 -1.22 -4.70
CA TYR A 43 7.15 0.12 -4.58
C TYR A 43 6.24 1.06 -3.81
N PHE A 44 4.95 0.95 -4.04
CA PHE A 44 3.96 1.77 -3.37
C PHE A 44 4.01 1.51 -1.85
N LEU A 45 4.08 0.25 -1.46
CA LEU A 45 4.20 -0.13 -0.05
C LEU A 45 5.47 0.44 0.57
N ALA A 46 6.59 0.37 -0.15
CA ALA A 46 7.85 0.90 0.34
C ALA A 46 7.77 2.40 0.56
N CYS A 47 7.14 3.12 -0.37
CA CYS A 47 6.96 4.57 -0.24
C CYS A 47 6.10 4.91 0.98
N LEU A 48 5.02 4.18 1.17
CA LEU A 48 4.12 4.40 2.31
C LEU A 48 4.83 4.11 3.63
N ALA A 49 5.60 3.04 3.67
CA ALA A 49 6.35 2.69 4.87
C ALA A 49 7.35 3.80 5.23
N GLY A 50 8.03 4.35 4.23
CA GLY A 50 8.95 5.47 4.45
C GLY A 50 8.22 6.70 4.95
N GLY A 51 7.07 7.01 4.35
CA GLY A 51 6.27 8.15 4.76
C GLY A 51 5.66 8.00 6.14
N ALA A 52 5.42 6.75 6.56
CA ALA A 52 4.88 6.47 7.87
C ALA A 52 5.95 6.40 8.97
N GLY A 53 7.21 6.60 8.62
CA GLY A 53 8.29 6.54 9.59
C GLY A 53 8.74 5.12 9.90
N MET A 54 8.62 4.22 8.94
CA MET A 54 9.03 2.83 9.09
C MET A 54 10.11 2.49 8.06
N PRO A 55 11.30 3.10 8.17
CA PRO A 55 12.35 2.93 7.16
C PRO A 55 12.81 1.48 7.00
N GLU A 56 12.73 0.70 8.05
CA GLU A 56 13.09 -0.71 7.99
C GLU A 56 12.18 -1.49 7.06
N GLN A 57 10.91 -1.08 7.01
CA GLN A 57 9.94 -1.72 6.14
C GLN A 57 10.10 -1.26 4.68
N ALA A 58 10.65 -0.08 4.49
CA ALA A 58 10.85 0.48 3.15
C ALA A 58 12.02 -0.15 2.41
N LEU A 59 12.93 -0.72 3.13
CA LEU A 59 14.09 -1.38 2.54
C LEU A 59 13.73 -2.77 2.03
#